data_f27e1a63d1a5169a64db4542f2eea765
#
_entry.id   f27e1a63d1a5169a64db4542f2eea765
#
_cell.length_a   1.000
_cell.length_b   1.000
_cell.length_c   1.000
_cell.angle_alpha   90.00
_cell.angle_beta   90.00
_cell.angle_gamma   90.00
#
_symmetry.space_group_name_H-M   'P 1'
#
loop_
_entity.id
_entity.type
_entity.pdbx_description
1 polymer ?
#
loop_
_entity_poly.entity_id
_entity_poly.type
_entity_poly.pdbx_seq_one_letter_code
_entity_poly.pdbx_strand_id
1 'polypeptide(L)'
;LSQEIDLSNIDTAFFLFFHQAQGLGDNPQQEDSLTLEFLSDSLGTKSWKKVWSVPGSNFHEFKKNVLMISDPYFLHNSFQFRFINYATLSGNFDHWHIDYIKLDSYFSTVDTSTLNDVSFVYQSPSFLKRYNEMPWSHYINNFNDEINDSVNIQLRNNQASINVDYQYNIYEDNVIID
;
A
#
# COMPACT_ATOMS: atom_id res chain seq x y z
N LEU A 1 -9.69 -3.49 -5.99
CA LEU A 1 -10.96 -2.77 -5.97
C LEU A 1 -11.12 -2.06 -4.65
N SER A 2 -11.38 -0.74 -4.67
CA SER A 2 -11.67 0.07 -3.48
C SER A 2 -13.09 -0.19 -2.95
N GLN A 3 -13.34 0.29 -1.73
CA GLN A 3 -14.70 0.54 -1.26
C GLN A 3 -15.32 1.72 -2.03
N GLU A 4 -16.63 1.94 -1.88
CA GLU A 4 -17.30 3.11 -2.42
C GLU A 4 -16.89 4.37 -1.63
N ILE A 5 -16.63 5.45 -2.35
CA ILE A 5 -16.17 6.73 -1.82
C ILE A 5 -17.13 7.82 -2.32
N ASP A 6 -17.61 8.66 -1.46
CA ASP A 6 -18.49 9.77 -1.85
C ASP A 6 -17.67 10.99 -2.30
N LEU A 7 -17.71 11.26 -3.59
CA LEU A 7 -17.11 12.44 -4.23
C LEU A 7 -18.18 13.44 -4.74
N SER A 8 -19.45 13.28 -4.40
CA SER A 8 -20.54 14.08 -4.95
C SER A 8 -20.54 15.55 -4.52
N ASN A 9 -19.81 15.89 -3.45
CA ASN A 9 -19.80 17.24 -2.87
C ASN A 9 -18.51 18.02 -3.18
N ILE A 10 -17.70 17.56 -4.14
CA ILE A 10 -16.46 18.23 -4.55
C ILE A 10 -16.41 18.42 -6.05
N ASP A 11 -15.76 19.47 -6.50
CA ASP A 11 -15.60 19.79 -7.93
C ASP A 11 -14.35 19.19 -8.54
N THR A 12 -13.39 18.83 -7.71
CA THR A 12 -12.09 18.26 -8.14
C THR A 12 -11.50 17.39 -7.03
N ALA A 13 -10.97 16.24 -7.42
CA ALA A 13 -10.15 15.39 -6.57
C ALA A 13 -8.80 15.09 -7.24
N PHE A 14 -7.84 14.68 -6.43
CA PHE A 14 -6.53 14.24 -6.89
C PHE A 14 -6.28 12.83 -6.40
N PHE A 15 -5.91 11.96 -7.32
CA PHE A 15 -5.55 10.58 -7.05
C PHE A 15 -4.04 10.41 -7.21
N LEU A 16 -3.36 10.13 -6.11
CA LEU A 16 -1.92 9.94 -6.06
C LEU A 16 -1.61 8.50 -5.70
N PHE A 17 -0.61 7.92 -6.34
CA PHE A 17 -0.06 6.61 -6.00
C PHE A 17 1.36 6.46 -6.53
N PHE A 18 2.08 5.51 -5.96
CA PHE A 18 3.38 5.08 -6.44
C PHE A 18 3.29 3.68 -7.02
N HIS A 19 4.05 3.42 -8.08
CA HIS A 19 4.18 2.09 -8.65
C HIS A 19 5.64 1.73 -8.92
N GLN A 20 5.93 0.45 -8.90
CA GLN A 20 7.23 -0.11 -9.21
C GLN A 20 7.02 -1.46 -9.90
N ALA A 21 7.73 -1.71 -11.00
CA ALA A 21 7.77 -3.03 -11.64
C ALA A 21 8.57 -4.01 -10.78
N GLN A 22 8.25 -5.30 -10.90
CA GLN A 22 8.93 -6.44 -10.28
C GLN A 22 8.44 -6.75 -8.86
N GLY A 23 7.73 -6.18 -8.11
CA GLY A 23 7.22 -6.64 -6.82
C GLY A 23 8.13 -7.68 -6.10
N LEU A 24 7.50 -8.69 -5.52
CA LEU A 24 8.17 -9.84 -4.87
C LEU A 24 8.47 -11.01 -5.82
N GLY A 25 8.08 -10.91 -7.09
CA GLY A 25 8.30 -11.90 -8.13
C GLY A 25 9.17 -11.35 -9.27
N ASP A 26 9.00 -11.91 -10.45
CA ASP A 26 9.68 -11.43 -11.64
C ASP A 26 9.01 -10.16 -12.19
N ASN A 27 9.80 -9.37 -12.92
CA ASN A 27 9.31 -8.17 -13.56
C ASN A 27 8.39 -8.50 -14.76
N PRO A 28 7.33 -7.69 -14.97
CA PRO A 28 6.41 -7.87 -16.08
C PRO A 28 7.10 -7.57 -17.42
N GLN A 29 6.74 -8.35 -18.44
CA GLN A 29 7.23 -8.15 -19.81
C GLN A 29 6.55 -6.94 -20.46
N GLN A 30 7.08 -6.49 -21.58
CA GLN A 30 6.62 -5.27 -22.26
C GLN A 30 5.17 -5.36 -22.77
N GLU A 31 4.68 -6.56 -23.06
CA GLU A 31 3.30 -6.86 -23.45
C GLU A 31 2.31 -6.86 -22.30
N ASP A 32 2.80 -7.02 -21.07
CA ASP A 32 1.99 -6.93 -19.84
C ASP A 32 1.74 -5.48 -19.47
N SER A 33 0.78 -5.24 -18.58
CA SER A 33 0.52 -3.88 -18.14
C SER A 33 -0.16 -3.80 -16.79
N LEU A 34 0.17 -2.75 -16.03
CA LEU A 34 -0.62 -2.30 -14.89
C LEU A 34 -1.55 -1.19 -15.33
N THR A 35 -2.83 -1.34 -15.03
CA THR A 35 -3.88 -0.37 -15.42
C THR A 35 -4.66 0.09 -14.21
N LEU A 36 -4.98 1.39 -14.16
CA LEU A 36 -5.91 1.98 -13.20
C LEU A 36 -7.19 2.35 -13.91
N GLU A 37 -8.31 1.93 -13.33
CA GLU A 37 -9.65 2.28 -13.80
C GLU A 37 -10.45 2.95 -12.70
N PHE A 38 -11.26 3.92 -13.09
CA PHE A 38 -12.26 4.57 -12.26
C PHE A 38 -13.68 4.14 -12.69
N LEU A 39 -14.56 4.00 -11.71
CA LEU A 39 -15.98 3.75 -11.98
C LEU A 39 -16.63 5.07 -12.36
N SER A 40 -17.10 5.15 -13.59
CA SER A 40 -17.87 6.27 -14.12
C SER A 40 -19.36 6.00 -13.94
N ASP A 41 -20.13 7.00 -13.57
CA ASP A 41 -21.61 6.99 -13.58
C ASP A 41 -22.13 8.04 -14.58
N SER A 42 -22.63 7.56 -15.72
CA SER A 42 -23.27 8.40 -16.73
C SER A 42 -24.76 8.21 -16.67
N LEU A 43 -25.46 9.13 -16.02
CA LEU A 43 -26.92 9.12 -15.88
C LEU A 43 -27.48 7.79 -15.35
N GLY A 44 -26.86 7.23 -14.32
CA GLY A 44 -27.24 5.95 -13.72
C GLY A 44 -26.65 4.71 -14.41
N THR A 45 -25.86 4.90 -15.46
CA THR A 45 -25.13 3.80 -16.13
C THR A 45 -23.69 3.77 -15.67
N LYS A 46 -23.36 2.82 -14.80
CA LYS A 46 -22.02 2.64 -14.27
C LYS A 46 -21.15 1.84 -15.23
N SER A 47 -19.91 2.31 -15.46
CA SER A 47 -18.91 1.62 -16.29
C SER A 47 -17.49 1.94 -15.85
N TRP A 48 -16.60 0.95 -15.93
CA TRP A 48 -15.18 1.15 -15.66
C TRP A 48 -14.50 1.85 -16.83
N LYS A 49 -13.74 2.89 -16.51
CA LYS A 49 -12.99 3.68 -17.49
C LYS A 49 -11.51 3.62 -17.13
N LYS A 50 -10.70 3.20 -18.09
CA LYS A 50 -9.25 3.24 -17.96
C LYS A 50 -8.78 4.68 -17.95
N VAL A 51 -8.13 5.09 -16.85
CA VAL A 51 -7.62 6.46 -16.66
C VAL A 51 -6.11 6.54 -16.68
N TRP A 52 -5.43 5.42 -16.47
CA TRP A 52 -3.99 5.32 -16.53
C TRP A 52 -3.56 3.89 -16.84
N SER A 53 -2.40 3.72 -17.50
CA SER A 53 -1.78 2.43 -17.74
C SER A 53 -0.28 2.60 -17.96
N VAL A 54 0.49 1.57 -17.60
CA VAL A 54 1.91 1.48 -17.88
C VAL A 54 2.24 0.07 -18.36
N PRO A 55 3.05 -0.08 -19.44
CA PRO A 55 3.52 -1.38 -19.88
C PRO A 55 4.52 -1.97 -18.89
N GLY A 56 4.71 -3.28 -18.95
CA GLY A 56 5.74 -3.98 -18.21
C GLY A 56 7.14 -3.46 -18.55
N SER A 57 8.03 -3.54 -17.59
CA SER A 57 9.41 -3.06 -17.72
C SER A 57 10.32 -3.78 -16.72
N ASN A 58 11.62 -3.64 -16.92
CA ASN A 58 12.59 -4.02 -15.90
C ASN A 58 12.38 -3.22 -14.60
N PHE A 59 12.96 -3.72 -13.51
CA PHE A 59 12.96 -3.04 -12.23
C PHE A 59 13.35 -1.56 -12.37
N HIS A 60 12.62 -0.72 -11.66
CA HIS A 60 12.91 0.70 -11.50
C HIS A 60 12.48 1.16 -10.12
N GLU A 61 13.01 2.26 -9.66
CA GLU A 61 12.57 2.90 -8.43
C GLU A 61 11.09 3.29 -8.50
N PHE A 62 10.44 3.46 -7.35
CA PHE A 62 9.04 3.87 -7.29
C PHE A 62 8.79 5.15 -8.09
N LYS A 63 7.85 5.08 -9.00
CA LYS A 63 7.39 6.23 -9.81
C LYS A 63 6.08 6.75 -9.24
N LYS A 64 6.05 8.05 -8.99
CA LYS A 64 4.86 8.76 -8.55
C LYS A 64 3.95 9.07 -9.73
N ASN A 65 2.65 8.90 -9.51
CA ASN A 65 1.60 9.29 -10.45
C ASN A 65 0.58 10.15 -9.72
N VAL A 66 0.13 11.20 -10.38
CA VAL A 66 -0.93 12.08 -9.89
C VAL A 66 -1.92 12.29 -11.02
N LEU A 67 -3.18 11.97 -10.76
CA LEU A 67 -4.27 12.20 -11.70
C LEU A 67 -5.27 13.18 -11.07
N MET A 68 -5.63 14.21 -11.83
CA MET A 68 -6.72 15.09 -11.46
C MET A 68 -8.05 14.49 -11.93
N ILE A 69 -9.02 14.45 -11.03
CA ILE A 69 -10.39 13.99 -11.29
C ILE A 69 -11.29 15.22 -11.26
N SER A 70 -11.71 15.67 -12.44
CA SER A 70 -12.62 16.81 -12.61
C SER A 70 -13.80 16.51 -13.53
N ASP A 71 -13.83 15.32 -14.13
CA ASP A 71 -14.97 14.88 -14.93
C ASP A 71 -16.16 14.53 -14.02
N PRO A 72 -17.31 15.17 -14.19
CA PRO A 72 -18.50 14.94 -13.37
C PRO A 72 -18.95 13.47 -13.32
N TYR A 73 -18.62 12.68 -14.34
CA TYR A 73 -18.96 11.25 -14.36
C TYR A 73 -18.19 10.43 -13.32
N PHE A 74 -17.12 10.95 -12.75
CA PHE A 74 -16.40 10.32 -11.65
C PHE A 74 -16.73 10.93 -10.27
N LEU A 75 -17.30 12.14 -10.24
CA LEU A 75 -17.61 12.89 -9.02
C LEU A 75 -19.02 12.54 -8.51
N HIS A 76 -19.21 11.31 -8.04
CA HIS A 76 -20.47 10.79 -7.54
C HIS A 76 -20.33 10.05 -6.21
N ASN A 77 -21.45 9.73 -5.57
CA ASN A 77 -21.50 9.19 -4.21
C ASN A 77 -21.03 7.74 -4.05
N SER A 78 -20.76 7.06 -5.14
CA SER A 78 -20.30 5.66 -5.15
C SER A 78 -19.09 5.47 -6.06
N PHE A 79 -18.20 6.48 -6.08
CA PHE A 79 -16.94 6.39 -6.80
C PHE A 79 -16.12 5.21 -6.30
N GLN A 80 -15.52 4.49 -7.23
CA GLN A 80 -14.59 3.41 -6.94
C GLN A 80 -13.42 3.45 -7.92
N PHE A 81 -12.29 2.90 -7.50
CA PHE A 81 -11.15 2.63 -8.37
C PHE A 81 -10.68 1.19 -8.25
N ARG A 82 -9.99 0.72 -9.29
CA ARG A 82 -9.33 -0.59 -9.27
C ARG A 82 -8.05 -0.57 -10.06
N PHE A 83 -7.06 -1.30 -9.56
CA PHE A 83 -5.89 -1.67 -10.33
C PHE A 83 -6.11 -3.05 -10.96
N ILE A 84 -5.65 -3.21 -12.18
CA ILE A 84 -5.71 -4.46 -12.95
C ILE A 84 -4.29 -4.75 -13.45
N ASN A 85 -3.80 -5.93 -13.14
CA ASN A 85 -2.59 -6.49 -13.74
C ASN A 85 -3.01 -7.33 -14.94
N TYR A 86 -2.66 -6.89 -16.14
CA TYR A 86 -2.76 -7.69 -17.36
C TYR A 86 -1.44 -8.42 -17.54
N ALA A 87 -1.44 -9.71 -17.31
CA ALA A 87 -0.25 -10.54 -17.21
C ALA A 87 -0.50 -11.95 -17.72
N THR A 88 0.57 -12.65 -18.05
CA THR A 88 0.52 -14.07 -18.38
C THR A 88 0.16 -14.89 -17.14
N LEU A 89 -0.77 -15.84 -17.27
CA LEU A 89 -1.17 -16.71 -16.16
C LEU A 89 -0.18 -17.87 -15.97
N SER A 90 1.07 -17.56 -15.60
CA SER A 90 2.15 -18.52 -15.47
C SER A 90 2.96 -18.34 -14.18
N GLY A 91 2.41 -18.79 -13.05
CA GLY A 91 3.16 -18.81 -11.80
C GLY A 91 3.34 -17.45 -11.14
N ASN A 92 4.51 -17.21 -10.55
CA ASN A 92 4.84 -16.01 -9.76
C ASN A 92 5.61 -14.99 -10.60
N PHE A 93 5.06 -14.64 -11.77
CA PHE A 93 5.62 -13.67 -12.71
C PHE A 93 4.79 -12.38 -12.73
N ASP A 94 5.31 -11.34 -13.37
CA ASP A 94 4.60 -10.11 -13.73
C ASP A 94 4.06 -9.35 -12.52
N HIS A 95 4.91 -9.16 -11.54
CA HIS A 95 4.57 -8.51 -10.30
C HIS A 95 4.73 -6.98 -10.36
N TRP A 96 3.90 -6.31 -9.58
CA TRP A 96 3.95 -4.88 -9.36
C TRP A 96 3.83 -4.55 -7.88
N HIS A 97 4.57 -3.56 -7.44
CA HIS A 97 4.29 -2.87 -6.19
C HIS A 97 3.43 -1.64 -6.46
N ILE A 98 2.40 -1.46 -5.65
CA ILE A 98 1.57 -0.25 -5.61
C ILE A 98 1.58 0.21 -4.16
N ASP A 99 1.93 1.47 -3.94
CA ASP A 99 2.07 2.02 -2.60
C ASP A 99 1.52 3.44 -2.51
N TYR A 100 1.25 3.89 -1.29
CA TYR A 100 0.86 5.24 -0.95
C TYR A 100 -0.30 5.77 -1.80
N ILE A 101 -1.42 5.05 -1.83
CA ILE A 101 -2.62 5.49 -2.53
C ILE A 101 -3.30 6.59 -1.68
N LYS A 102 -3.39 7.80 -2.24
CA LYS A 102 -4.06 8.95 -1.62
C LYS A 102 -5.11 9.51 -2.58
N LEU A 103 -6.31 9.75 -2.08
CA LEU A 103 -7.37 10.48 -2.76
C LEU A 103 -7.75 11.67 -1.89
N ASP A 104 -7.64 12.88 -2.44
CA ASP A 104 -7.85 14.12 -1.70
C ASP A 104 -8.48 15.18 -2.60
N SER A 105 -9.31 16.06 -2.06
CA SER A 105 -9.86 17.21 -2.77
C SER A 105 -8.86 18.37 -2.91
N TYR A 106 -7.80 18.35 -2.12
CA TYR A 106 -6.74 19.34 -2.15
C TYR A 106 -5.40 18.69 -2.50
N PHE A 107 -4.68 19.30 -3.46
CA PHE A 107 -3.37 18.87 -3.87
C PHE A 107 -2.36 19.99 -3.62
N SER A 108 -1.42 19.73 -2.73
CA SER A 108 -0.30 20.64 -2.43
C SER A 108 0.96 20.16 -3.14
N THR A 109 1.79 21.10 -3.58
CA THR A 109 3.14 20.78 -4.09
C THR A 109 4.02 20.11 -3.03
N VAL A 110 3.72 20.33 -1.75
CA VAL A 110 4.38 19.62 -0.63
C VAL A 110 4.05 18.13 -0.64
N ASP A 111 2.82 17.75 -0.99
CA ASP A 111 2.43 16.33 -1.17
C ASP A 111 3.21 15.65 -2.31
N THR A 112 3.91 16.42 -3.12
CA THR A 112 4.67 15.91 -4.26
C THR A 112 6.15 15.74 -4.00
N SER A 113 6.71 16.43 -3.02
CA SER A 113 8.17 16.52 -2.84
C SER A 113 8.68 15.69 -1.66
N THR A 114 7.85 15.45 -0.65
CA THR A 114 8.22 14.68 0.54
C THR A 114 7.04 13.84 1.01
N LEU A 115 7.24 12.55 1.11
CA LEU A 115 6.33 11.69 1.86
C LEU A 115 6.55 12.01 3.35
N ASN A 116 5.57 12.66 3.96
CA ASN A 116 5.55 12.85 5.42
C ASN A 116 5.12 11.53 6.07
N ASP A 117 6.02 10.58 6.08
CA ASP A 117 5.73 9.25 6.53
C ASP A 117 6.89 8.65 7.32
N VAL A 118 6.55 8.08 8.46
CA VAL A 118 7.42 7.22 9.25
C VAL A 118 6.73 5.87 9.35
N SER A 119 7.33 4.86 8.75
CA SER A 119 6.73 3.53 8.65
C SER A 119 7.68 2.42 9.07
N PHE A 120 7.09 1.28 9.41
CA PHE A 120 7.85 0.04 9.59
C PHE A 120 8.36 -0.46 8.23
N VAL A 121 9.64 -0.80 8.15
CA VAL A 121 10.26 -1.32 6.91
C VAL A 121 9.86 -2.77 6.66
N TYR A 122 9.75 -3.53 7.73
CA TYR A 122 9.40 -4.96 7.70
C TYR A 122 8.27 -5.26 8.68
N GLN A 123 7.63 -6.40 8.49
CA GLN A 123 6.72 -6.95 9.49
C GLN A 123 7.46 -7.14 10.81
N SER A 124 6.74 -7.06 11.93
CA SER A 124 7.31 -7.35 13.24
C SER A 124 7.95 -8.74 13.23
N PRO A 125 9.23 -8.84 13.62
CA PRO A 125 9.90 -10.13 13.71
C PRO A 125 9.26 -10.98 14.82
N SER A 126 9.43 -12.28 14.74
CA SER A 126 9.00 -13.21 15.78
C SER A 126 9.76 -12.97 17.09
N PHE A 127 9.06 -13.11 18.21
CA PHE A 127 9.69 -13.21 19.53
C PHE A 127 10.42 -14.54 19.75
N LEU A 128 10.17 -15.53 18.90
CA LEU A 128 10.82 -16.84 18.95
C LEU A 128 12.07 -16.87 18.06
N LYS A 129 13.13 -17.55 18.53
CA LYS A 129 14.42 -17.64 17.80
C LYS A 129 14.33 -18.42 16.48
N ARG A 130 13.51 -19.46 16.44
CA ARG A 130 13.50 -20.45 15.35
C ARG A 130 12.17 -20.59 14.63
N TYR A 131 11.08 -20.09 15.23
CA TYR A 131 9.73 -20.28 14.76
C TYR A 131 8.95 -18.98 14.81
N ASN A 132 7.91 -18.86 14.02
CA ASN A 132 6.93 -17.74 14.15
C ASN A 132 5.85 -18.08 15.16
N GLU A 133 5.57 -19.34 15.37
CA GLU A 133 4.56 -19.88 16.27
C GLU A 133 5.07 -21.19 16.88
N MET A 134 4.64 -21.48 18.09
CA MET A 134 4.93 -22.79 18.71
C MET A 134 3.83 -23.16 19.71
N PRO A 135 3.53 -24.46 19.87
CA PRO A 135 2.59 -24.93 20.88
C PRO A 135 3.06 -24.54 22.29
N TRP A 136 2.14 -24.08 23.12
CA TRP A 136 2.43 -23.66 24.50
C TRP A 136 3.19 -24.70 25.31
N SER A 137 2.84 -25.97 25.17
CA SER A 137 3.49 -27.08 25.85
C SER A 137 4.99 -27.24 25.50
N HIS A 138 5.36 -26.85 24.28
CA HIS A 138 6.78 -26.86 23.88
C HIS A 138 7.51 -25.64 24.39
N TYR A 139 6.86 -24.48 24.36
CA TYR A 139 7.42 -23.23 24.82
C TYR A 139 7.75 -23.25 26.31
N ILE A 140 6.80 -23.67 27.16
CA ILE A 140 6.97 -23.64 28.61
C ILE A 140 8.13 -24.52 29.11
N ASN A 141 8.45 -25.57 28.37
CA ASN A 141 9.55 -26.46 28.73
C ASN A 141 10.92 -26.00 28.22
N ASN A 142 10.95 -25.04 27.27
CA ASN A 142 12.17 -24.58 26.61
C ASN A 142 12.22 -23.05 26.49
N PHE A 143 11.60 -22.35 27.40
CA PHE A 143 11.44 -20.90 27.39
C PHE A 143 12.76 -20.14 27.09
N ASN A 144 13.83 -20.45 27.84
CA ASN A 144 15.09 -19.73 27.71
C ASN A 144 15.81 -20.00 26.36
N ASP A 145 15.55 -21.12 25.76
CA ASP A 145 16.17 -21.51 24.48
C ASP A 145 15.42 -20.99 23.27
N GLU A 146 14.13 -20.71 23.42
CA GLU A 146 13.25 -20.36 22.30
C GLU A 146 12.93 -18.86 22.20
N ILE A 147 13.02 -18.10 23.29
CA ILE A 147 12.73 -16.67 23.24
C ILE A 147 13.94 -15.87 22.81
N ASN A 148 13.73 -14.87 21.95
CA ASN A 148 14.74 -13.89 21.59
C ASN A 148 15.05 -12.95 22.77
N ASP A 149 16.32 -12.66 23.00
CA ASP A 149 16.75 -11.71 24.02
C ASP A 149 16.38 -10.25 23.63
N SER A 150 16.19 -10.00 22.34
CA SER A 150 15.78 -8.71 21.80
C SER A 150 15.06 -8.87 20.46
N VAL A 151 14.18 -7.94 20.15
CA VAL A 151 13.49 -7.83 18.86
C VAL A 151 13.86 -6.51 18.22
N ASN A 152 14.44 -6.55 17.03
CA ASN A 152 14.83 -5.37 16.28
C ASN A 152 13.70 -4.95 15.35
N ILE A 153 13.19 -3.74 15.55
CA ILE A 153 12.19 -3.12 14.69
C ILE A 153 12.87 -2.01 13.90
N GLN A 154 12.75 -2.07 12.58
CA GLN A 154 13.32 -1.06 11.71
C GLN A 154 12.23 -0.08 11.25
N LEU A 155 12.45 1.19 11.57
CA LEU A 155 11.64 2.31 11.10
C LEU A 155 12.38 3.04 9.99
N ARG A 156 11.66 3.50 8.99
CA ARG A 156 12.14 4.40 7.94
C ARG A 156 11.38 5.71 8.02
N ASN A 157 12.12 6.79 8.11
CA ASN A 157 11.59 8.14 7.92
C ASN A 157 11.83 8.56 6.46
N ASN A 158 10.75 8.79 5.74
CA ASN A 158 10.79 9.23 4.33
C ASN A 158 10.80 10.76 4.19
N GLN A 159 10.81 11.49 5.31
CA GLN A 159 10.90 12.95 5.37
C GLN A 159 12.36 13.43 5.48
N ALA A 160 12.52 14.75 5.44
CA ALA A 160 13.72 15.39 5.96
C ALA A 160 13.94 14.98 7.44
N SER A 161 15.20 15.00 7.88
CA SER A 161 15.55 14.58 9.25
C SER A 161 14.76 15.38 10.27
N ILE A 162 13.85 14.73 10.97
CA ILE A 162 13.05 15.27 12.09
C ILE A 162 13.13 14.32 13.28
N ASN A 163 12.90 14.85 14.46
CA ASN A 163 12.71 14.01 15.64
C ASN A 163 11.37 13.29 15.54
N VAL A 164 11.40 12.00 15.81
CA VAL A 164 10.20 11.16 15.82
C VAL A 164 10.10 10.53 17.20
N ASP A 165 8.99 10.76 17.89
CA ASP A 165 8.66 10.07 19.11
C ASP A 165 7.92 8.78 18.77
N TYR A 166 8.25 7.70 19.46
CA TYR A 166 7.53 6.45 19.35
C TYR A 166 7.15 5.94 20.74
N GLN A 167 6.06 5.20 20.78
CA GLN A 167 5.60 4.51 21.97
C GLN A 167 5.31 3.07 21.62
N TYR A 168 5.68 2.15 22.49
CA TYR A 168 5.22 0.77 22.46
C TYR A 168 4.49 0.44 23.75
N ASN A 169 3.55 -0.47 23.67
CA ASN A 169 2.85 -1.01 24.83
C ASN A 169 2.77 -2.53 24.67
N ILE A 170 2.96 -3.24 25.74
CA ILE A 170 2.78 -4.69 25.80
C ILE A 170 1.44 -4.96 26.47
N TYR A 171 0.62 -5.81 25.85
CA TYR A 171 -0.71 -6.16 26.35
C TYR A 171 -0.78 -7.63 26.69
N GLU A 172 -1.38 -7.94 27.82
CA GLU A 172 -1.85 -9.26 28.20
C GLU A 172 -3.36 -9.15 28.49
N ASP A 173 -4.18 -9.95 27.81
CA ASP A 173 -5.65 -9.94 27.93
C ASP A 173 -6.27 -8.52 27.83
N ASN A 174 -5.78 -7.70 26.90
CA ASN A 174 -6.12 -6.28 26.69
C ASN A 174 -5.75 -5.33 27.85
N VAL A 175 -4.90 -5.76 28.76
CA VAL A 175 -4.33 -4.92 29.83
C VAL A 175 -2.88 -4.58 29.45
N ILE A 176 -2.51 -3.31 29.57
CA ILE A 176 -1.11 -2.89 29.39
C ILE A 176 -0.30 -3.42 30.56
N ILE A 177 0.79 -4.14 30.27
CA ILE A 177 1.68 -4.72 31.29
C ILE A 177 3.07 -4.06 31.30
N ASP A 178 3.41 -3.26 30.25
CA ASP A 178 4.61 -2.41 30.18
C ASP A 178 4.41 -1.26 29.17
#